data_36cb3df3bb60b965da8b95313f8be16f
#
_entry.id   36cb3df3bb60b965da8b95313f8be16f
#
_cell.length_a   1.000
_cell.length_b   1.000
_cell.length_c   1.000
_cell.angle_alpha   90.00
_cell.angle_beta   90.00
_cell.angle_gamma   90.00
#
_symmetry.space_group_name_H-M   'P 1'
#
loop_
_entity.id
_entity.type
_entity.pdbx_description
1 polymer ?
#
loop_
_entity_poly.entity_id
_entity_poly.type
_entity_poly.pdbx_seq_one_letter_code
_entity_poly.pdbx_strand_id
1 'polypeptide(L)'
;MERKNIVGVRVRQARKAAKPSPSQGDLVARLQVLGMTIDQSGLSKLENGQRPVSDMEVVALAEALRVPVTSLFEGTDVSSNL
;
A
#
# COMPACT_ATOMS: atom_id res chain seq x y z
N MET A 1 -4.62 15.05 -11.44
CA MET A 1 -5.12 14.91 -10.05
C MET A 1 -3.93 14.74 -9.10
N GLU A 2 -3.96 15.45 -8.02
CA GLU A 2 -2.88 15.39 -7.04
C GLU A 2 -2.95 14.11 -6.21
N ARG A 3 -1.83 13.43 -6.08
CA ARG A 3 -1.76 12.22 -5.27
C ARG A 3 -1.67 12.57 -3.79
N LYS A 4 -2.35 11.79 -2.97
CA LYS A 4 -2.29 11.91 -1.51
C LYS A 4 -1.35 10.90 -0.87
N ASN A 5 -0.81 9.97 -1.66
CA ASN A 5 0.25 9.07 -1.23
C ASN A 5 1.07 8.66 -2.46
N ILE A 6 2.29 8.20 -2.22
CA ILE A 6 3.19 7.75 -3.27
C ILE A 6 3.39 6.23 -3.25
N VAL A 7 2.82 5.54 -2.26
CA VAL A 7 3.02 4.09 -2.12
C VAL A 7 1.92 3.26 -2.76
N GLY A 8 0.76 3.87 -3.07
CA GLY A 8 -0.42 3.12 -3.50
C GLY A 8 -0.20 2.27 -4.73
N VAL A 9 0.51 2.80 -5.73
CA VAL A 9 0.81 2.06 -6.95
C VAL A 9 1.67 0.83 -6.65
N ARG A 10 2.62 0.96 -5.73
CA ARG A 10 3.48 -0.17 -5.34
C ARG A 10 2.74 -1.18 -4.50
N VAL A 11 1.81 -0.73 -3.63
CA VAL A 11 0.94 -1.63 -2.89
C VAL A 11 0.15 -2.52 -3.85
N ARG A 12 -0.45 -1.91 -4.87
CA ARG A 12 -1.21 -2.65 -5.88
C ARG A 12 -0.32 -3.64 -6.64
N GLN A 13 0.86 -3.19 -7.05
CA GLN A 13 1.79 -4.05 -7.77
C GLN A 13 2.25 -5.23 -6.92
N ALA A 14 2.60 -4.99 -5.66
CA ALA A 14 3.01 -6.04 -4.74
C ALA A 14 1.88 -7.04 -4.49
N ARG A 15 0.65 -6.54 -4.33
CA ARG A 15 -0.52 -7.40 -4.14
C ARG A 15 -0.70 -8.31 -5.35
N LYS A 16 -0.60 -7.76 -6.55
CA LYS A 16 -0.81 -8.54 -7.78
C LYS A 16 0.36 -9.46 -8.10
N ALA A 17 1.56 -9.14 -7.64
CA ALA A 17 2.74 -9.95 -7.89
C ALA A 17 2.87 -11.13 -6.92
N ALA A 18 2.20 -11.07 -5.78
CA ALA A 18 2.23 -12.16 -4.80
C ALA A 18 1.59 -13.42 -5.37
N LYS A 19 2.09 -14.59 -4.94
CA LYS A 19 1.58 -15.88 -5.43
C LYS A 19 1.28 -16.79 -4.25
N PRO A 20 -0.02 -17.08 -4.00
CA PRO A 20 -1.17 -16.57 -4.75
C PRO A 20 -1.39 -15.08 -4.48
N SER A 21 -1.95 -14.39 -5.47
CA SER A 21 -2.24 -12.96 -5.36
C SER A 21 -3.48 -12.75 -4.48
N PRO A 22 -3.36 -12.04 -3.35
CA PRO A 22 -4.54 -11.76 -2.53
C PRO A 22 -5.45 -10.76 -3.24
N SER A 23 -6.74 -10.93 -3.07
CA SER A 23 -7.71 -9.92 -3.49
C SER A 23 -7.59 -8.69 -2.59
N GLN A 24 -8.26 -7.60 -2.97
CA GLN A 24 -8.34 -6.45 -2.07
C GLN A 24 -8.98 -6.84 -0.74
N GLY A 25 -10.05 -7.67 -0.78
CA GLY A 25 -10.69 -8.13 0.46
C GLY A 25 -9.75 -8.95 1.33
N ASP A 26 -8.94 -9.81 0.72
CA ASP A 26 -7.95 -10.60 1.45
C ASP A 26 -6.92 -9.69 2.12
N LEU A 27 -6.44 -8.68 1.40
CA LEU A 27 -5.46 -7.74 1.95
C LEU A 27 -6.08 -6.93 3.08
N VAL A 28 -7.33 -6.48 2.93
CA VAL A 28 -8.04 -5.78 3.99
C VAL A 28 -8.07 -6.62 5.27
N ALA A 29 -8.38 -7.92 5.14
CA ALA A 29 -8.44 -8.81 6.30
C ALA A 29 -7.08 -8.90 7.00
N ARG A 30 -5.98 -9.00 6.24
CA ARG A 30 -4.64 -9.02 6.81
C ARG A 30 -4.29 -7.72 7.52
N LEU A 31 -4.67 -6.59 6.93
CA LEU A 31 -4.41 -5.27 7.51
C LEU A 31 -5.17 -5.08 8.81
N GLN A 32 -6.42 -5.55 8.87
CA GLN A 32 -7.21 -5.45 10.10
C GLN A 32 -6.58 -6.24 11.23
N VAL A 33 -6.03 -7.42 10.94
CA VAL A 33 -5.29 -8.22 11.93
C VAL A 33 -4.10 -7.44 12.48
N LEU A 34 -3.47 -6.63 11.63
CA LEU A 34 -2.31 -5.81 12.03
C LEU A 34 -2.71 -4.48 12.69
N GLY A 35 -4.01 -4.26 12.89
CA GLY A 35 -4.50 -3.06 13.56
C GLY A 35 -4.77 -1.88 12.65
N MET A 36 -4.66 -2.06 11.35
CA MET A 36 -4.99 -0.99 10.40
C MET A 36 -6.46 -1.03 10.04
N THR A 37 -7.18 0.03 10.41
CA THR A 37 -8.61 0.13 10.12
C THR A 37 -8.80 0.63 8.70
N ILE A 38 -9.23 -0.25 7.82
CA ILE A 38 -9.47 0.09 6.41
C ILE A 38 -10.49 -0.91 5.86
N ASP A 39 -11.35 -0.44 4.97
CA ASP A 39 -12.26 -1.30 4.23
C ASP A 39 -11.80 -1.41 2.77
N GLN A 40 -12.52 -2.21 1.98
CA GLN A 40 -12.14 -2.43 0.60
C GLN A 40 -12.19 -1.15 -0.23
N SER A 41 -13.18 -0.29 0.02
CA SER A 41 -13.29 0.99 -0.65
C SER A 41 -12.09 1.88 -0.32
N GLY A 42 -11.68 1.88 0.95
CA GLY A 42 -10.50 2.61 1.39
C GLY A 42 -9.23 2.09 0.77
N LEU A 43 -9.09 0.77 0.67
CA LEU A 43 -7.91 0.17 0.03
C LEU A 43 -7.86 0.51 -1.46
N SER A 44 -9.01 0.48 -2.14
CA SER A 44 -9.07 0.87 -3.55
C SER A 44 -8.60 2.31 -3.73
N LYS A 45 -9.07 3.23 -2.89
CA LYS A 45 -8.63 4.63 -2.94
C LYS A 45 -7.14 4.76 -2.65
N LEU A 46 -6.64 3.99 -1.69
CA LEU A 46 -5.22 3.98 -1.35
C LEU A 46 -4.39 3.55 -2.55
N GLU A 47 -4.76 2.45 -3.19
CA GLU A 47 -4.04 1.94 -4.37
C GLU A 47 -4.07 2.92 -5.54
N ASN A 48 -5.09 3.76 -5.61
CA ASN A 48 -5.21 4.79 -6.64
C ASN A 48 -4.58 6.13 -6.24
N GLY A 49 -3.95 6.19 -5.07
CA GLY A 49 -3.30 7.41 -4.60
C GLY A 49 -4.26 8.47 -4.08
N GLN A 50 -5.50 8.12 -3.83
CA GLN A 50 -6.56 9.06 -3.45
C GLN A 50 -6.77 9.18 -1.94
N ARG A 51 -6.02 8.43 -1.15
CA ARG A 51 -6.13 8.40 0.30
C ARG A 51 -4.74 8.64 0.90
N PRO A 52 -4.61 9.53 1.90
CA PRO A 52 -3.32 9.66 2.58
C PRO A 52 -2.99 8.38 3.35
N VAL A 53 -1.69 8.12 3.49
CA VAL A 53 -1.17 6.93 4.17
C VAL A 53 -0.15 7.40 5.19
N SER A 54 -0.33 7.00 6.45
CA SER A 54 0.63 7.33 7.50
C SER A 54 1.85 6.40 7.42
N ASP A 55 2.93 6.79 8.09
CA ASP A 55 4.14 5.96 8.17
C ASP A 55 3.84 4.61 8.83
N MET A 56 3.02 4.59 9.86
CA MET A 56 2.64 3.35 10.53
C MET A 56 1.83 2.45 9.59
N GLU A 57 0.99 3.04 8.77
CA GLU A 57 0.22 2.28 7.77
C GLU A 57 1.12 1.70 6.69
N VAL A 58 2.18 2.41 6.30
CA VAL A 58 3.16 1.88 5.35
C VAL A 58 3.79 0.60 5.90
N VAL A 59 4.16 0.60 7.19
CA VAL A 59 4.73 -0.58 7.83
C VAL A 59 3.74 -1.74 7.83
N ALA A 60 2.47 -1.49 8.16
CA ALA A 60 1.43 -2.52 8.13
C ALA A 60 1.23 -3.08 6.72
N LEU A 61 1.22 -2.21 5.71
CA LEU A 61 1.09 -2.64 4.32
C LEU A 61 2.25 -3.54 3.89
N ALA A 62 3.47 -3.15 4.22
CA ALA A 62 4.66 -3.94 3.89
C ALA A 62 4.60 -5.31 4.58
N GLU A 63 4.20 -5.35 5.84
CA GLU A 63 4.09 -6.60 6.59
C GLU A 63 2.99 -7.50 6.00
N ALA A 64 1.83 -6.94 5.71
CA ALA A 64 0.72 -7.69 5.12
C ALA A 64 1.07 -8.26 3.75
N LEU A 65 1.86 -7.53 2.97
CA LEU A 65 2.30 -7.95 1.64
C LEU A 65 3.57 -8.78 1.67
N ARG A 66 4.23 -8.89 2.84
CA ARG A 66 5.48 -9.63 3.02
C ARG A 66 6.60 -9.10 2.13
N VAL A 67 6.70 -7.78 2.05
CA VAL A 67 7.74 -7.10 1.29
C VAL A 67 8.45 -6.10 2.21
N PRO A 68 9.71 -5.75 1.90
CA PRO A 68 10.39 -4.71 2.65
C PRO A 68 9.68 -3.37 2.48
N VAL A 69 9.70 -2.53 3.52
CA VAL A 69 9.13 -1.19 3.44
C VAL A 69 9.72 -0.42 2.26
N THR A 70 11.02 -0.59 2.02
CA THR A 70 11.70 0.10 0.92
C THR A 70 11.10 -0.20 -0.45
N SER A 71 10.55 -1.42 -0.64
CA SER A 71 9.96 -1.79 -1.94
C SER A 71 8.72 -0.95 -2.26
N LEU A 72 8.04 -0.42 -1.26
CA LEU A 72 6.86 0.42 -1.47
C LEU A 72 7.23 1.83 -1.95
N PHE A 73 8.52 2.18 -1.90
CA PHE A 73 9.02 3.46 -2.37
C PHE A 73 9.91 3.33 -3.61
N GLU A 74 10.04 2.11 -4.16
CA GLU A 74 10.84 1.90 -5.36
C GLU A 74 10.27 2.68 -6.52
N GLY A 75 11.15 3.26 -7.32
CA GLY A 75 10.75 4.08 -8.46
C GLY A 75 10.30 5.47 -8.07
N THR A 76 10.29 5.81 -6.78
CA THR A 76 10.00 7.16 -6.34
C THR A 76 11.28 7.98 -6.47
N ASP A 77 11.25 8.97 -7.34
CA ASP A 77 12.41 9.82 -7.56
C ASP A 77 12.39 10.99 -6.60
N VAL A 78 12.72 10.72 -5.36
CA VAL A 78 12.75 11.74 -4.32
C VAL A 78 13.89 12.71 -4.53
N SER A 79 15.03 12.22 -5.05
CA SER A 79 16.20 13.04 -5.22
C SER A 79 16.01 14.14 -6.25
N SER A 80 15.15 13.92 -7.24
CA SER A 80 14.88 14.95 -8.26
C SER A 80 14.12 16.14 -7.70
N ASN A 81 13.57 16.02 -6.51
CA ASN A 81 12.83 17.09 -5.85
C ASN A 81 13.71 17.95 -4.93
N LEU A 82 14.96 17.62 -4.83
CA LEU A 82 15.92 18.37 -4.02
C LEU A 82 16.67 19.44 -4.85
#